data_d8e5863aa8eee3c706550225f9b8ee74
#
_entry.id   d8e5863aa8eee3c706550225f9b8ee74
#
_cell.length_a   1.000
_cell.length_b   1.000
_cell.length_c   1.000
_cell.angle_alpha   90.00
_cell.angle_beta   90.00
_cell.angle_gamma   90.00
#
_symmetry.space_group_name_H-M   'P 1'
#
loop_
_entity.id
_entity.type
_entity.pdbx_description
1 polymer ?
#
loop_
_entity_poly.entity_id
_entity_poly.type
_entity_poly.pdbx_seq_one_letter_code
_entity_poly.pdbx_strand_id
1 'polypeptide(L)'
;LISRLNLKRNLADSINDGIKKANYENIIWMDADFQHPPKYLEDFINYSKSFDAIISSRFLEKSKRYFNQGNSKKDINENQSYFFNKLCRLFLYKDITDYTSGFVCIKKNVFDNYTLNGFYGDYFVNLILYLKKNNKKIIEIPFKDDVRASGSSKTLVSFNLKYSNFP
;
A
#
# COMPACT_ATOMS: atom_id res chain seq x y z
N LEU A 1 -11.41 -2.79 19.05
CA LEU A 1 -10.55 -3.90 18.58
C LEU A 1 -11.44 -4.94 17.88
N ILE A 2 -11.13 -5.24 16.62
CA ILE A 2 -11.89 -6.25 15.86
C ILE A 2 -11.12 -7.56 15.95
N SER A 3 -11.69 -8.55 16.65
CA SER A 3 -11.14 -9.89 16.66
C SER A 3 -11.54 -10.61 15.36
N ARG A 4 -10.59 -11.20 14.69
CA ARG A 4 -10.80 -11.96 13.45
C ARG A 4 -11.07 -13.41 13.78
N LEU A 5 -12.24 -13.89 13.38
CA LEU A 5 -12.65 -15.29 13.59
C LEU A 5 -12.13 -16.25 12.52
N ASN A 6 -11.63 -15.74 11.39
CA ASN A 6 -11.18 -16.57 10.28
C ASN A 6 -9.70 -16.95 10.40
N LEU A 7 -9.40 -18.24 10.41
CA LEU A 7 -8.06 -18.81 10.57
C LEU A 7 -7.14 -18.62 9.35
N LYS A 8 -7.67 -18.28 8.18
CA LYS A 8 -6.85 -17.97 6.99
C LYS A 8 -6.26 -16.58 7.12
N ARG A 9 -4.94 -16.51 7.31
CA ARG A 9 -4.19 -15.26 7.37
C ARG A 9 -4.03 -14.67 5.95
N ASN A 10 -4.93 -13.77 5.57
CA ASN A 10 -4.88 -13.01 4.34
C ASN A 10 -5.02 -11.52 4.66
N LEU A 11 -4.10 -10.69 4.15
CA LEU A 11 -4.10 -9.25 4.42
C LEU A 11 -5.31 -8.58 3.76
N ALA A 12 -5.62 -8.92 2.52
CA ALA A 12 -6.77 -8.37 1.79
C ALA A 12 -8.09 -8.61 2.54
N ASP A 13 -8.31 -9.83 3.05
CA ASP A 13 -9.51 -10.15 3.84
C ASP A 13 -9.59 -9.34 5.14
N SER A 14 -8.42 -9.11 5.79
CA SER A 14 -8.39 -8.31 7.01
C SER A 14 -8.76 -6.86 6.76
N ILE A 15 -8.29 -6.29 5.65
CA ILE A 15 -8.64 -4.93 5.24
C ILE A 15 -10.12 -4.87 4.85
N ASN A 16 -10.64 -5.85 4.09
CA ASN A 16 -12.06 -5.93 3.73
C ASN A 16 -12.96 -5.97 4.96
N ASP A 17 -12.60 -6.74 5.99
CA ASP A 17 -13.35 -6.79 7.26
C ASP A 17 -13.35 -5.42 7.96
N GLY A 18 -12.23 -4.70 7.91
CA GLY A 18 -12.13 -3.32 8.40
C GLY A 18 -13.01 -2.35 7.62
N ILE A 19 -12.97 -2.41 6.29
CA ILE A 19 -13.78 -1.56 5.40
C ILE A 19 -15.27 -1.75 5.68
N LYS A 20 -15.74 -2.99 5.79
CA LYS A 20 -17.16 -3.30 6.10
C LYS A 20 -17.62 -2.69 7.41
N LYS A 21 -16.73 -2.66 8.42
CA LYS A 21 -17.04 -2.15 9.77
C LYS A 21 -16.80 -0.65 9.94
N ALA A 22 -16.15 0.00 8.98
CA ALA A 22 -15.90 1.44 9.04
C ALA A 22 -17.20 2.22 8.86
N ASN A 23 -17.39 3.27 9.69
CA ASN A 23 -18.59 4.10 9.67
C ASN A 23 -18.44 5.39 8.86
N TYR A 24 -17.19 5.75 8.49
CA TYR A 24 -16.89 7.02 7.83
C TYR A 24 -16.63 6.85 6.34
N GLU A 25 -16.75 7.96 5.61
CA GLU A 25 -16.61 8.02 4.16
C GLU A 25 -15.18 7.75 3.69
N ASN A 26 -14.18 8.19 4.45
CA ASN A 26 -12.77 8.01 4.11
C ASN A 26 -12.18 6.85 4.90
N ILE A 27 -11.65 5.87 4.19
CA ILE A 27 -10.99 4.70 4.77
C ILE A 27 -9.48 4.87 4.63
N ILE A 28 -8.79 4.81 5.74
CA ILE A 28 -7.32 4.83 5.78
C ILE A 28 -6.85 3.51 6.37
N TRP A 29 -5.90 2.86 5.70
CA TRP A 29 -5.15 1.77 6.34
C TRP A 29 -3.67 2.02 6.27
N MET A 30 -2.99 1.51 7.28
CA MET A 30 -1.56 1.69 7.49
C MET A 30 -1.00 0.50 8.27
N ASP A 31 0.30 0.25 8.14
CA ASP A 31 0.98 -0.75 8.95
C ASP A 31 1.10 -0.28 10.41
N ALA A 32 0.97 -1.23 11.35
CA ALA A 32 1.00 -0.95 12.78
C ALA A 32 2.41 -0.98 13.40
N ASP A 33 3.46 -1.00 12.59
CA ASP A 33 4.86 -1.09 12.99
C ASP A 33 5.59 0.25 13.03
N PHE A 34 4.82 1.34 12.93
CA PHE A 34 5.27 2.74 12.90
C PHE A 34 6.07 3.15 11.65
N GLN A 35 6.19 2.29 10.64
CA GLN A 35 6.78 2.70 9.36
C GLN A 35 5.92 3.75 8.64
N HIS A 36 4.62 3.80 8.92
CA HIS A 36 3.66 4.76 8.39
C HIS A 36 3.35 5.86 9.42
N PRO A 37 4.05 7.01 9.39
CA PRO A 37 3.87 8.05 10.41
C PRO A 37 2.50 8.73 10.34
N PRO A 38 1.81 8.93 11.49
CA PRO A 38 0.50 9.58 11.53
C PRO A 38 0.46 11.01 10.99
N LYS A 39 1.59 11.69 10.89
CA LYS A 39 1.69 13.07 10.37
C LYS A 39 1.11 13.24 8.95
N TYR A 40 1.06 12.16 8.15
CA TYR A 40 0.49 12.20 6.79
C TYR A 40 -1.04 12.10 6.76
N LEU A 41 -1.70 11.82 7.89
CA LEU A 41 -3.17 11.70 7.95
C LEU A 41 -3.87 13.01 7.61
N GLU A 42 -3.28 14.15 7.97
CA GLU A 42 -3.82 15.47 7.62
C GLU A 42 -3.84 15.69 6.10
N ASP A 43 -2.76 15.34 5.42
CA ASP A 43 -2.68 15.40 3.96
C ASP A 43 -3.74 14.50 3.32
N PHE A 44 -3.90 13.26 3.81
CA PHE A 44 -4.96 12.37 3.33
C PHE A 44 -6.35 12.98 3.44
N ILE A 45 -6.69 13.56 4.59
CA ILE A 45 -8.00 14.19 4.82
C ILE A 45 -8.19 15.39 3.87
N ASN A 46 -7.16 16.20 3.68
CA ASN A 46 -7.23 17.37 2.82
C ASN A 46 -7.43 16.98 1.34
N TYR A 47 -6.68 16.00 0.84
CA TYR A 47 -6.80 15.54 -0.55
C TYR A 47 -8.08 14.71 -0.78
N SER A 48 -8.65 14.06 0.23
CA SER A 48 -9.89 13.27 0.09
C SER A 48 -11.10 14.09 -0.34
N LYS A 49 -11.06 15.42 -0.14
CA LYS A 49 -12.11 16.35 -0.62
C LYS A 49 -12.21 16.38 -2.16
N SER A 50 -11.11 16.10 -2.87
CA SER A 50 -11.03 16.25 -4.34
C SER A 50 -10.68 14.96 -5.07
N PHE A 51 -10.17 13.95 -4.37
CA PHE A 51 -9.73 12.68 -4.94
C PHE A 51 -10.46 11.49 -4.32
N ASP A 52 -10.60 10.41 -5.10
CA ASP A 52 -11.21 9.17 -4.65
C ASP A 52 -10.22 8.26 -3.93
N ALA A 53 -8.94 8.36 -4.31
CA ALA A 53 -7.85 7.63 -3.69
C ALA A 53 -6.60 8.49 -3.58
N ILE A 54 -5.98 8.47 -2.42
CA ILE A 54 -4.71 9.13 -2.12
C ILE A 54 -3.71 8.04 -1.73
N ILE A 55 -2.64 7.91 -2.48
CA ILE A 55 -1.59 6.91 -2.28
C ILE A 55 -0.35 7.63 -1.76
N SER A 56 0.20 7.19 -0.64
CA SER A 56 1.52 7.68 -0.25
C SER A 56 2.58 6.99 -1.10
N SER A 57 3.50 7.73 -1.69
CA SER A 57 4.54 7.19 -2.55
C SER A 57 5.93 7.50 -2.03
N ARG A 58 6.75 6.46 -1.94
CA ARG A 58 8.18 6.54 -1.62
C ARG A 58 9.02 6.95 -2.83
N PHE A 59 8.45 6.86 -4.04
CA PHE A 59 9.19 7.02 -5.29
C PHE A 59 8.92 8.34 -6.03
N LEU A 60 8.12 9.23 -5.47
CA LEU A 60 8.01 10.61 -5.94
C LEU A 60 9.34 11.35 -5.74
N GLU A 61 9.65 12.33 -6.62
CA GLU A 61 10.91 13.08 -6.56
C GLU A 61 11.14 13.79 -5.21
N LYS A 62 10.07 14.31 -4.61
CA LYS A 62 10.14 14.92 -3.27
C LYS A 62 10.50 13.90 -2.19
N SER A 63 10.09 12.64 -2.35
CA SER A 63 10.45 11.55 -1.44
C SER A 63 11.93 11.15 -1.60
N LYS A 64 12.46 11.17 -2.81
CA LYS A 64 13.86 10.81 -3.12
C LYS A 64 14.89 11.67 -2.39
N ARG A 65 14.59 12.95 -2.10
CA ARG A 65 15.48 13.83 -1.32
C ARG A 65 15.71 13.32 0.11
N TYR A 66 14.83 12.47 0.62
CA TYR A 66 14.95 11.88 1.95
C TYR A 66 15.78 10.57 1.96
N PHE A 67 15.89 9.86 0.81
CA PHE A 67 16.66 8.62 0.71
C PHE A 67 18.16 8.83 0.84
N ASN A 68 18.68 9.97 0.41
CA ASN A 68 20.11 10.26 0.41
C ASN A 68 20.70 10.58 1.81
N GLN A 69 19.93 10.47 2.90
CA GLN A 69 20.36 10.86 4.24
C GLN A 69 20.52 9.71 5.26
N GLY A 70 20.49 8.44 4.89
CA GLY A 70 20.57 7.37 5.90
C GLY A 70 20.89 5.96 5.45
N ASN A 71 21.96 5.46 5.99
CA ASN A 71 22.39 4.08 6.31
C ASN A 71 22.03 2.89 5.40
N SER A 72 23.08 2.25 4.97
CA SER A 72 23.30 1.19 4.00
C SER A 72 22.68 -0.22 4.23
N LYS A 73 21.89 -0.46 5.27
CA LYS A 73 21.22 -1.77 5.48
C LYS A 73 19.77 -1.86 5.00
N LYS A 74 19.15 -0.74 4.63
CA LYS A 74 17.80 -0.67 4.03
C LYS A 74 17.79 -1.03 2.53
N ASP A 75 18.96 -1.06 1.88
CA ASP A 75 19.09 -0.98 0.42
C ASP A 75 18.53 -2.16 -0.38
N ILE A 76 18.57 -3.40 0.15
CA ILE A 76 18.20 -4.59 -0.64
C ILE A 76 16.67 -4.67 -0.85
N ASN A 77 15.88 -4.46 0.17
CA ASN A 77 14.41 -4.51 0.07
C ASN A 77 13.85 -3.31 -0.71
N GLU A 78 14.48 -2.15 -0.56
CA GLU A 78 14.14 -0.93 -1.30
C GLU A 78 14.45 -1.10 -2.79
N ASN A 79 15.58 -1.71 -3.14
CA ASN A 79 15.96 -2.00 -4.52
C ASN A 79 14.99 -2.98 -5.20
N GLN A 80 14.51 -4.00 -4.50
CA GLN A 80 13.50 -4.93 -5.04
C GLN A 80 12.17 -4.24 -5.28
N SER A 81 11.69 -3.45 -4.30
CA SER A 81 10.48 -2.65 -4.46
C SER A 81 10.61 -1.63 -5.60
N TYR A 82 11.76 -0.97 -5.71
CA TYR A 82 12.04 -0.04 -6.80
C TYR A 82 11.99 -0.72 -8.17
N PHE A 83 12.65 -1.87 -8.31
CA PHE A 83 12.65 -2.63 -9.57
C PHE A 83 11.24 -3.10 -9.93
N PHE A 84 10.49 -3.64 -8.98
CA PHE A 84 9.10 -4.06 -9.19
C PHE A 84 8.21 -2.88 -9.63
N ASN A 85 8.33 -1.74 -8.96
CA ASN A 85 7.57 -0.54 -9.34
C ASN A 85 7.96 -0.01 -10.73
N LYS A 86 9.23 -0.13 -11.12
CA LYS A 86 9.68 0.21 -12.48
C LYS A 86 9.04 -0.69 -13.52
N LEU A 87 8.93 -1.99 -13.28
CA LEU A 87 8.23 -2.93 -14.16
C LEU A 87 6.73 -2.62 -14.23
N CYS A 88 6.07 -2.40 -13.07
CA CYS A 88 4.66 -2.01 -13.06
C CYS A 88 4.40 -0.74 -13.88
N ARG A 89 5.25 0.27 -13.74
CA ARG A 89 5.14 1.51 -14.54
C ARG A 89 5.34 1.29 -16.03
N LEU A 90 6.17 0.32 -16.42
CA LEU A 90 6.40 0.00 -17.82
C LEU A 90 5.21 -0.71 -18.46
N PHE A 91 4.60 -1.65 -17.74
CA PHE A 91 3.54 -2.52 -18.28
C PHE A 91 2.12 -2.09 -17.92
N LEU A 92 1.93 -1.26 -16.88
CA LEU A 92 0.62 -0.84 -16.40
C LEU A 92 0.44 0.68 -16.61
N TYR A 93 0.43 1.46 -15.53
CA TYR A 93 0.20 2.92 -15.59
C TYR A 93 1.44 3.69 -15.17
N LYS A 94 1.96 4.53 -16.09
CA LYS A 94 3.20 5.30 -15.89
C LYS A 94 3.07 6.40 -14.84
N ASP A 95 1.86 6.89 -14.62
CA ASP A 95 1.54 7.97 -13.69
C ASP A 95 1.39 7.52 -12.22
N ILE A 96 1.45 6.22 -11.96
CA ILE A 96 1.56 5.68 -10.60
C ILE A 96 3.02 5.29 -10.34
N THR A 97 3.58 5.78 -9.23
CA THR A 97 4.99 5.56 -8.90
C THR A 97 5.21 4.48 -7.85
N ASP A 98 4.24 4.23 -6.95
CA ASP A 98 4.36 3.23 -5.89
C ASP A 98 3.19 2.24 -5.86
N TYR A 99 3.39 1.09 -6.51
CA TYR A 99 2.46 -0.05 -6.53
C TYR A 99 2.55 -0.94 -5.28
N THR A 100 3.42 -0.58 -4.34
CA THR A 100 3.72 -1.40 -3.14
C THR A 100 3.61 -0.60 -1.83
N SER A 101 3.04 0.59 -1.87
CA SER A 101 2.95 1.47 -0.71
C SER A 101 2.19 0.85 0.45
N GLY A 102 0.95 0.40 0.21
CA GLY A 102 0.08 -0.09 1.27
C GLY A 102 -0.40 0.97 2.28
N PHE A 103 0.04 2.23 2.18
CA PHE A 103 -0.41 3.35 3.00
C PHE A 103 -1.25 4.31 2.16
N VAL A 104 -2.56 4.30 2.37
CA VAL A 104 -3.52 4.97 1.49
C VAL A 104 -4.74 5.48 2.24
N CYS A 105 -5.39 6.47 1.62
CA CYS A 105 -6.74 6.89 1.95
C CYS A 105 -7.65 6.71 0.72
N ILE A 106 -8.77 6.02 0.87
CA ILE A 106 -9.70 5.74 -0.22
C ILE A 106 -11.13 6.00 0.24
N LYS A 107 -11.94 6.59 -0.63
CA LYS A 107 -13.37 6.77 -0.36
C LYS A 107 -14.08 5.43 -0.24
N LYS A 108 -14.89 5.26 0.78
CA LYS A 108 -15.60 4.01 1.08
C LYS A 108 -16.47 3.52 -0.08
N ASN A 109 -17.10 4.44 -0.83
CA ASN A 109 -17.94 4.11 -1.97
C ASN A 109 -17.20 3.43 -3.14
N VAL A 110 -15.87 3.47 -3.17
CA VAL A 110 -15.05 2.69 -4.11
C VAL A 110 -15.29 1.19 -3.91
N PHE A 111 -15.57 0.78 -2.67
CA PHE A 111 -15.74 -0.61 -2.27
C PHE A 111 -17.18 -1.12 -2.39
N ASP A 112 -18.13 -0.30 -2.84
CA ASP A 112 -19.49 -0.75 -3.10
C ASP A 112 -19.53 -1.80 -4.23
N ASN A 113 -18.62 -1.69 -5.21
CA ASN A 113 -18.49 -2.60 -6.35
C ASN A 113 -17.11 -3.26 -6.43
N TYR A 114 -16.32 -3.23 -5.38
CA TYR A 114 -14.99 -3.81 -5.36
C TYR A 114 -14.64 -4.40 -4.00
N THR A 115 -14.11 -5.61 -4.03
CA THR A 115 -13.57 -6.28 -2.85
C THR A 115 -12.09 -6.54 -3.09
N LEU A 116 -11.23 -6.15 -2.15
CA LEU A 116 -9.81 -6.42 -2.24
C LEU A 116 -9.56 -7.92 -2.36
N ASN A 117 -8.74 -8.31 -3.30
CA ASN A 117 -8.33 -9.68 -3.55
C ASN A 117 -6.82 -9.77 -3.74
N GLY A 118 -6.25 -10.88 -3.31
CA GLY A 118 -4.81 -11.11 -3.37
C GLY A 118 -4.31 -11.77 -2.08
N PHE A 119 -3.15 -12.40 -2.17
CA PHE A 119 -2.57 -13.12 -1.03
C PHE A 119 -1.62 -12.24 -0.22
N TYR A 120 -0.94 -11.31 -0.90
CA TYR A 120 0.10 -10.46 -0.34
C TYR A 120 -0.05 -9.00 -0.82
N GLY A 121 1.04 -8.38 -1.26
CA GLY A 121 1.07 -7.03 -1.84
C GLY A 121 0.35 -6.91 -3.19
N ASP A 122 0.04 -8.02 -3.84
CA ASP A 122 -0.71 -8.09 -5.10
C ASP A 122 -2.11 -7.48 -5.00
N TYR A 123 -2.75 -7.51 -3.83
CA TYR A 123 -4.03 -6.84 -3.60
C TYR A 123 -3.96 -5.35 -3.95
N PHE A 124 -2.81 -4.72 -3.69
CA PHE A 124 -2.64 -3.29 -3.89
C PHE A 124 -2.48 -2.94 -5.38
N VAL A 125 -1.75 -3.78 -6.13
CA VAL A 125 -1.69 -3.68 -7.60
C VAL A 125 -3.08 -3.82 -8.19
N ASN A 126 -3.86 -4.84 -7.77
CA ASN A 126 -5.22 -5.07 -8.24
C ASN A 126 -6.15 -3.88 -7.93
N LEU A 127 -6.01 -3.27 -6.75
CA LEU A 127 -6.74 -2.07 -6.38
C LEU A 127 -6.43 -0.89 -7.30
N ILE A 128 -5.15 -0.62 -7.58
CA ILE A 128 -4.73 0.44 -8.49
C ILE A 128 -5.32 0.20 -9.89
N LEU A 129 -5.24 -1.02 -10.42
CA LEU A 129 -5.82 -1.38 -11.71
C LEU A 129 -7.33 -1.13 -11.73
N TYR A 130 -8.05 -1.52 -10.69
CA TYR A 130 -9.48 -1.26 -10.55
C TYR A 130 -9.79 0.24 -10.54
N LEU A 131 -9.08 1.03 -9.74
CA LEU A 131 -9.26 2.47 -9.65
C LEU A 131 -9.06 3.15 -11.01
N LYS A 132 -7.99 2.80 -11.71
CA LYS A 132 -7.68 3.32 -13.05
C LYS A 132 -8.73 2.93 -14.08
N LYS A 133 -9.11 1.65 -14.13
CA LYS A 133 -10.12 1.14 -15.06
C LYS A 133 -11.48 1.84 -14.89
N ASN A 134 -11.80 2.24 -13.65
CA ASN A 134 -13.06 2.91 -13.33
C ASN A 134 -12.94 4.44 -13.27
N ASN A 135 -11.89 5.02 -13.86
CA ASN A 135 -11.65 6.47 -13.95
C ASN A 135 -11.73 7.18 -12.60
N LYS A 136 -11.33 6.53 -11.51
CA LYS A 136 -11.28 7.15 -10.19
C LYS A 136 -10.14 8.18 -10.15
N LYS A 137 -10.39 9.30 -9.47
CA LYS A 137 -9.40 10.36 -9.29
C LYS A 137 -8.36 9.92 -8.26
N ILE A 138 -7.14 9.67 -8.71
CA ILE A 138 -6.03 9.23 -7.87
C ILE A 138 -5.00 10.35 -7.77
N ILE A 139 -4.45 10.56 -6.59
CA ILE A 139 -3.25 11.37 -6.36
C ILE A 139 -2.22 10.57 -5.57
N GLU A 140 -0.96 10.75 -5.88
CA GLU A 140 0.15 10.31 -5.03
C GLU A 140 0.72 11.48 -4.24
N ILE A 141 0.96 11.27 -2.95
CA ILE A 141 1.64 12.23 -2.08
C ILE A 141 3.01 11.70 -1.67
N PRO A 142 4.03 12.57 -1.55
CA PRO A 142 5.36 12.14 -1.14
C PRO A 142 5.35 11.64 0.30
N PHE A 143 6.02 10.50 0.51
CA PHE A 143 6.05 9.82 1.78
C PHE A 143 7.46 9.28 2.07
N LYS A 144 7.84 9.27 3.33
CA LYS A 144 9.06 8.65 3.82
C LYS A 144 8.70 7.68 4.93
N ASP A 145 9.09 6.41 4.75
CA ASP A 145 9.01 5.39 5.79
C ASP A 145 9.85 5.79 7.01
N ASP A 146 9.30 5.63 8.19
CA ASP A 146 10.10 5.69 9.42
C ASP A 146 10.76 4.33 9.71
N VAL A 147 11.65 4.32 10.69
CA VAL A 147 12.31 3.10 11.13
C VAL A 147 11.27 2.21 11.83
N ARG A 148 11.19 0.96 11.40
CA ARG A 148 10.32 -0.04 12.04
C ARG A 148 10.65 -0.15 13.53
N ALA A 149 9.66 -0.04 14.40
CA ALA A 149 9.84 -0.13 15.85
C ALA A 149 10.21 -1.55 16.30
N SER A 150 9.70 -2.59 15.60
CA SER A 150 10.00 -3.99 15.94
C SER A 150 9.70 -4.93 14.76
N GLY A 151 10.33 -6.11 14.77
CA GLY A 151 10.10 -7.18 13.79
C GLY A 151 10.93 -7.06 12.52
N SER A 152 10.87 -8.12 11.67
CA SER A 152 11.51 -8.18 10.37
C SER A 152 10.48 -8.22 9.25
N SER A 153 10.85 -7.74 8.04
CA SER A 153 9.98 -7.84 6.87
C SER A 153 9.72 -9.30 6.53
N LYS A 154 8.45 -9.68 6.40
CA LYS A 154 8.03 -11.04 6.03
C LYS A 154 7.92 -11.25 4.52
N THR A 155 8.10 -10.20 3.73
CA THR A 155 7.86 -10.23 2.27
C THR A 155 8.81 -11.17 1.55
N LEU A 156 10.06 -11.27 1.99
CA LEU A 156 11.09 -12.14 1.38
C LEU A 156 10.92 -13.63 1.72
N VAL A 157 10.47 -13.93 2.95
CA VAL A 157 10.35 -15.33 3.42
C VAL A 157 9.24 -16.09 2.70
N SER A 158 8.17 -15.40 2.28
CA SER A 158 7.03 -16.03 1.64
C SER A 158 7.21 -16.31 0.14
N PHE A 159 8.06 -15.57 -0.55
CA PHE A 159 8.35 -15.83 -1.96
C PHE A 159 9.10 -17.15 -2.14
N ASN A 160 10.06 -17.44 -1.26
CA ASN A 160 10.87 -18.67 -1.33
C ASN A 160 10.11 -19.94 -0.91
N LEU A 161 9.08 -19.84 -0.04
CA LEU A 161 8.36 -21.02 0.45
C LEU A 161 7.23 -21.50 -0.48
N LYS A 162 6.72 -20.67 -1.37
CA LYS A 162 5.62 -21.07 -2.28
C LYS A 162 6.09 -21.67 -3.59
N TYR A 163 7.31 -21.40 -4.03
CA TYR A 163 7.84 -21.93 -5.29
C TYR A 163 8.67 -23.22 -5.12
N SER A 164 8.96 -23.65 -3.89
CA SER A 164 9.63 -24.92 -3.62
C SER A 164 8.73 -26.16 -3.64
N ASN A 165 7.41 -26.00 -3.80
CA ASN A 165 6.43 -27.09 -3.78
C ASN A 165 5.58 -27.18 -5.06
N PHE A 166 6.08 -26.80 -6.20
CA PHE A 166 5.50 -27.22 -7.48
C PHE A 166 6.17 -28.50 -7.96
N PRO A 167 5.35 -29.57 -8.21
CA PRO A 167 5.85 -30.81 -8.79
C PRO A 167 6.35 -30.62 -10.21
#